data_86972c8b746278da9d423f809ad00e12
#
_entry.id   86972c8b746278da9d423f809ad00e12
#
_cell.length_a   1.000
_cell.length_b   1.000
_cell.length_c   1.000
_cell.angle_alpha   90.00
_cell.angle_beta   90.00
_cell.angle_gamma   90.00
#
_symmetry.space_group_name_H-M   'P 1'
#
loop_
_entity.id
_entity.type
_entity.pdbx_description
1 polymer ?
#
loop_
_entity_poly.entity_id
_entity_poly.type
_entity_poly.pdbx_seq_one_letter_code
_entity_poly.pdbx_strand_id
1 'polypeptide(L)'
;MKKTLALLPAALVLTLSGLAHAQQAPAPAPAPAAPESTLVPKVSLYSEYEYRGISQTSEKPAAQFNLDYTHPSGFYLGTFVSNIKWLKDYKSVGAVADSAAVEIDLFGGYKFEIAKDWTMDVGYLHYEYPSAKGLAGLPKPNTDEIYVGLSYDAWNVKYSYSTGDTFGVPKSKGTTFLELNFSKEIAPKLTLTAQIAQQKYKGNFAGFNNDKELTYSVYKAGLSYDLGDGWTVGGYAKDTNAKEVNYTIKGKDWSKGRLVAFVSKSF
;
A
#
# COMPACT_ATOMS: atom_id res chain seq x y z
N MET A 1 47.71 -5.66 16.40
CA MET A 1 46.72 -4.59 16.12
C MET A 1 45.81 -5.09 15.01
N LYS A 2 44.64 -5.66 15.36
CA LYS A 2 43.66 -6.12 14.38
C LYS A 2 42.68 -4.97 14.17
N LYS A 3 42.66 -4.37 12.96
CA LYS A 3 41.64 -3.38 12.58
C LYS A 3 40.38 -4.14 12.24
N THR A 4 39.39 -4.05 13.09
CA THR A 4 38.01 -4.51 12.78
C THR A 4 37.39 -3.51 11.87
N LEU A 5 37.13 -3.92 10.64
CA LEU A 5 36.37 -3.14 9.65
C LEU A 5 34.88 -3.29 10.01
N ALA A 6 34.29 -2.26 10.57
CA ALA A 6 32.85 -2.21 10.79
C ALA A 6 32.15 -1.95 9.45
N LEU A 7 31.50 -2.98 8.92
CA LEU A 7 30.55 -2.85 7.81
C LEU A 7 29.29 -2.17 8.34
N LEU A 8 29.03 -0.96 7.90
CA LEU A 8 27.73 -0.29 8.06
C LEU A 8 26.71 -0.99 7.16
N PRO A 9 25.59 -1.46 7.66
CA PRO A 9 24.50 -1.85 6.80
C PRO A 9 23.85 -0.60 6.20
N ALA A 10 23.85 -0.49 4.88
CA ALA A 10 23.05 0.50 4.17
C ALA A 10 21.57 0.15 4.39
N ALA A 11 20.84 1.05 5.02
CA ALA A 11 19.40 0.90 5.17
C ALA A 11 18.72 1.04 3.82
N LEU A 12 18.22 -0.06 3.31
CA LEU A 12 17.46 -0.10 2.08
C LEU A 12 16.01 0.29 2.36
N VAL A 13 15.62 1.44 1.86
CA VAL A 13 14.22 1.90 1.91
C VAL A 13 13.42 1.16 0.85
N LEU A 14 12.67 0.17 1.28
CA LEU A 14 11.76 -0.56 0.42
C LEU A 14 10.35 -0.01 0.56
N THR A 15 9.92 0.71 -0.44
CA THR A 15 8.51 1.03 -0.59
C THR A 15 7.93 0.08 -1.63
N LEU A 16 7.24 -0.93 -1.20
CA LEU A 16 6.33 -1.69 -2.05
C LEU A 16 5.07 -0.85 -2.21
N SER A 17 4.99 -0.12 -3.32
CA SER A 17 3.75 0.58 -3.67
C SER A 17 2.65 -0.46 -3.88
N GLY A 18 1.69 -0.45 -3.02
CA GLY A 18 0.68 -1.50 -2.90
C GLY A 18 0.82 -2.32 -1.60
N LEU A 19 1.97 -2.27 -0.93
CA LEU A 19 2.16 -2.79 0.40
C LEU A 19 2.31 -1.59 1.33
N ALA A 20 1.24 -1.17 1.94
CA ALA A 20 1.15 -0.13 2.96
C ALA A 20 2.07 1.09 2.74
N HIS A 21 1.50 2.24 2.46
CA HIS A 21 2.19 3.53 2.39
C HIS A 21 2.85 3.96 3.71
N ALA A 22 3.12 3.06 4.63
CA ALA A 22 3.64 3.35 5.95
C ALA A 22 4.75 2.39 6.34
N GLN A 23 5.82 2.26 5.52
CA GLN A 23 6.96 1.49 5.96
C GLN A 23 8.30 2.10 5.56
N GLN A 24 8.85 2.86 6.49
CA GLN A 24 10.26 3.16 6.55
C GLN A 24 10.77 2.85 7.95
N ALA A 25 11.45 1.72 8.12
CA ALA A 25 12.21 1.49 9.35
C ALA A 25 13.57 2.19 9.23
N PRO A 26 13.99 2.99 10.22
CA PRO A 26 15.29 3.65 10.17
C PRO A 26 16.43 2.69 10.49
N ALA A 27 17.56 2.86 9.80
CA ALA A 27 18.81 2.20 10.09
C ALA A 27 19.46 2.72 11.39
N PRO A 28 20.32 1.92 12.08
CA PRO A 28 21.05 2.39 13.25
C PRO A 28 22.15 3.38 12.85
N ALA A 29 22.17 4.52 13.56
CA ALA A 29 23.00 5.69 13.29
C ALA A 29 24.40 5.61 13.90
N PRO A 30 25.41 6.34 13.33
CA PRO A 30 26.58 6.79 14.08
C PRO A 30 26.20 7.94 15.05
N ALA A 31 26.84 8.00 16.22
CA ALA A 31 26.58 9.00 17.25
C ALA A 31 27.02 10.41 16.85
N PRO A 32 26.51 11.46 17.46
CA PRO A 32 25.17 12.02 17.40
C PRO A 32 25.16 13.40 16.73
N ALA A 33 24.76 13.48 15.47
CA ALA A 33 24.09 14.68 15.02
C ALA A 33 22.62 14.57 15.47
N ALA A 34 22.00 15.67 15.89
CA ALA A 34 20.58 15.66 16.20
C ALA A 34 19.83 15.10 15.00
N PRO A 35 18.88 14.19 15.21
CA PRO A 35 18.16 13.58 14.10
C PRO A 35 17.45 14.68 13.31
N GLU A 36 17.70 14.72 11.99
CA GLU A 36 17.09 15.70 11.09
C GLU A 36 15.80 15.13 10.48
N SER A 37 14.86 16.05 10.19
CA SER A 37 13.67 15.68 9.41
C SER A 37 14.06 15.30 8.00
N THR A 38 13.42 14.26 7.45
CA THR A 38 13.63 13.84 6.05
C THR A 38 12.39 14.10 5.22
N LEU A 39 12.62 14.51 3.97
CA LEU A 39 11.57 14.62 2.95
C LEU A 39 12.04 13.87 1.71
N VAL A 40 11.36 12.79 1.37
CA VAL A 40 11.80 11.87 0.30
C VAL A 40 10.76 11.84 -0.81
N PRO A 41 11.01 12.53 -1.94
CA PRO A 41 10.23 12.33 -3.16
C PRO A 41 10.63 11.00 -3.82
N LYS A 42 9.63 10.31 -4.39
CA LYS A 42 9.83 9.08 -5.15
C LYS A 42 8.90 9.04 -6.34
N VAL A 43 9.44 8.66 -7.49
CA VAL A 43 8.67 8.34 -8.70
C VAL A 43 8.81 6.86 -9.03
N SER A 44 7.75 6.26 -9.56
CA SER A 44 7.75 4.84 -9.92
C SER A 44 6.92 4.57 -11.17
N LEU A 45 7.37 3.59 -11.95
CA LEU A 45 6.60 3.02 -13.05
C LEU A 45 6.37 1.54 -12.77
N TYR A 46 5.12 1.13 -12.83
CA TYR A 46 4.68 -0.24 -12.66
C TYR A 46 4.08 -0.77 -13.95
N SER A 47 4.24 -2.07 -14.20
CA SER A 47 3.50 -2.73 -15.29
C SER A 47 1.98 -2.72 -15.05
N GLU A 48 1.56 -2.63 -13.79
CA GLU A 48 0.18 -2.54 -13.32
C GLU A 48 0.15 -1.95 -11.91
N TYR A 49 -0.82 -1.09 -11.59
CA TYR A 49 -1.12 -0.73 -10.21
C TYR A 49 -2.07 -1.77 -9.61
N GLU A 50 -1.62 -2.43 -8.60
CA GLU A 50 -2.38 -3.37 -7.79
C GLU A 50 -2.51 -2.83 -6.37
N TYR A 51 -3.72 -2.80 -5.83
CA TYR A 51 -4.02 -2.42 -4.46
C TYR A 51 -4.79 -3.54 -3.75
N ARG A 52 -4.23 -4.03 -2.63
CA ARG A 52 -4.78 -5.17 -1.86
C ARG A 52 -5.15 -6.37 -2.75
N GLY A 53 -4.32 -6.72 -3.70
CA GLY A 53 -4.54 -7.85 -4.62
C GLY A 53 -5.42 -7.55 -5.83
N ILE A 54 -6.05 -6.37 -5.93
CA ILE A 54 -6.99 -6.01 -6.99
C ILE A 54 -6.37 -4.97 -7.93
N SER A 55 -6.46 -5.22 -9.24
CA SER A 55 -5.97 -4.28 -10.26
C SER A 55 -6.71 -2.95 -10.23
N GLN A 56 -5.97 -1.85 -10.13
CA GLN A 56 -6.51 -0.49 -10.16
C GLN A 56 -6.45 0.14 -11.55
N THR A 57 -5.56 -0.37 -12.40
CA THR A 57 -5.33 0.15 -13.76
C THR A 57 -5.84 -0.77 -14.87
N SER A 58 -6.65 -1.79 -14.54
CA SER A 58 -7.14 -2.78 -15.52
C SER A 58 -6.01 -3.42 -16.31
N GLU A 59 -4.95 -3.85 -15.62
CA GLU A 59 -3.78 -4.52 -16.21
C GLU A 59 -2.99 -3.59 -17.16
N LYS A 60 -2.96 -2.31 -16.88
CA LYS A 60 -2.21 -1.31 -17.66
C LYS A 60 -1.15 -0.66 -16.80
N PRO A 61 -0.11 -0.12 -17.42
CA PRO A 61 0.94 0.58 -16.70
C PRO A 61 0.43 1.71 -15.80
N ALA A 62 1.11 1.87 -14.67
CA ALA A 62 0.88 2.94 -13.72
C ALA A 62 2.15 3.78 -13.56
N ALA A 63 1.95 5.10 -13.52
CA ALA A 63 2.92 6.07 -13.06
C ALA A 63 2.50 6.54 -11.67
N GLN A 64 3.43 6.51 -10.73
CA GLN A 64 3.16 6.81 -9.33
C GLN A 64 4.16 7.79 -8.77
N PHE A 65 3.70 8.61 -7.84
CA PHE A 65 4.51 9.55 -7.09
C PHE A 65 4.22 9.41 -5.60
N ASN A 66 5.28 9.43 -4.79
CA ASN A 66 5.22 9.54 -3.34
C ASN A 66 6.00 10.75 -2.87
N LEU A 67 5.55 11.36 -1.78
CA LEU A 67 6.30 12.34 -1.02
C LEU A 67 6.11 12.02 0.45
N ASP A 68 7.20 11.60 1.11
CA ASP A 68 7.19 11.13 2.49
C ASP A 68 8.02 12.08 3.36
N TYR A 69 7.40 12.65 4.39
CA TYR A 69 8.04 13.45 5.43
C TYR A 69 8.12 12.65 6.72
N THR A 70 9.31 12.58 7.31
CA THR A 70 9.53 11.96 8.63
C THR A 70 10.22 12.94 9.56
N HIS A 71 9.65 13.12 10.76
CA HIS A 71 10.22 13.93 11.82
C HIS A 71 10.92 13.03 12.86
N PRO A 72 12.02 13.48 13.46
CA PRO A 72 12.78 12.70 14.47
C PRO A 72 11.96 12.26 15.67
N SER A 73 10.89 12.96 16.00
CA SER A 73 9.99 12.52 17.09
C SER A 73 9.23 11.24 16.79
N GLY A 74 9.26 10.75 15.52
CA GLY A 74 8.43 9.64 15.06
C GLY A 74 7.16 10.05 14.31
N PHE A 75 6.82 11.35 14.30
CA PHE A 75 5.73 11.87 13.48
C PHE A 75 6.08 11.78 11.99
N TYR A 76 5.12 11.42 11.17
CA TYR A 76 5.28 11.39 9.71
C TYR A 76 4.00 11.83 8.99
N LEU A 77 4.18 12.36 7.79
CA LEU A 77 3.14 12.69 6.83
C LEU A 77 3.58 12.23 5.44
N GLY A 78 2.63 11.90 4.59
CA GLY A 78 2.96 11.58 3.21
C GLY A 78 1.76 11.71 2.28
N THR A 79 2.08 11.69 1.01
CA THR A 79 1.09 11.61 -0.06
C THR A 79 1.53 10.59 -1.10
N PHE A 80 0.56 9.91 -1.67
CA PHE A 80 0.73 9.04 -2.82
C PHE A 80 -0.21 9.50 -3.92
N VAL A 81 0.26 9.44 -5.16
CA VAL A 81 -0.55 9.77 -6.35
C VAL A 81 -0.33 8.69 -7.40
N SER A 82 -1.39 8.20 -7.99
CA SER A 82 -1.34 7.22 -9.09
C SER A 82 -2.42 7.46 -10.11
N ASN A 83 -2.14 7.15 -11.38
CA ASN A 83 -3.21 6.97 -12.33
C ASN A 83 -3.99 5.69 -12.01
N ILE A 84 -5.30 5.76 -12.18
CA ILE A 84 -6.24 4.64 -12.03
C ILE A 84 -7.15 4.52 -13.23
N LYS A 85 -7.81 3.37 -13.33
CA LYS A 85 -8.78 3.11 -14.41
C LYS A 85 -10.07 2.47 -13.92
N TRP A 86 -10.07 1.89 -12.73
CA TRP A 86 -11.18 1.10 -12.20
C TRP A 86 -12.50 1.88 -12.16
N LEU A 87 -12.52 3.13 -11.70
CA LEU A 87 -13.73 3.96 -11.66
C LEU A 87 -14.29 4.23 -13.07
N LYS A 88 -13.41 4.48 -14.04
CA LYS A 88 -13.79 4.67 -15.43
C LYS A 88 -14.37 3.39 -16.04
N ASP A 89 -13.83 2.23 -15.70
CA ASP A 89 -14.32 0.96 -16.19
C ASP A 89 -15.66 0.56 -15.54
N TYR A 90 -15.85 0.79 -14.24
CA TYR A 90 -17.16 0.64 -13.58
C TYR A 90 -18.21 1.57 -14.16
N LYS A 91 -17.86 2.83 -14.45
CA LYS A 91 -18.76 3.76 -15.15
C LYS A 91 -19.23 3.22 -16.50
N SER A 92 -18.33 2.66 -17.28
CA SER A 92 -18.64 2.18 -18.63
C SER A 92 -19.55 0.95 -18.68
N VAL A 93 -19.72 0.25 -17.56
CA VAL A 93 -20.69 -0.85 -17.39
C VAL A 93 -21.91 -0.42 -16.57
N GLY A 94 -22.04 0.88 -16.30
CA GLY A 94 -23.21 1.44 -15.59
C GLY A 94 -23.20 1.23 -14.07
N ALA A 95 -22.12 0.69 -13.51
CA ALA A 95 -22.04 0.37 -12.08
C ALA A 95 -21.78 1.60 -11.19
N VAL A 96 -21.14 2.65 -11.71
CA VAL A 96 -20.92 3.93 -11.02
C VAL A 96 -21.01 5.11 -11.98
N ALA A 97 -21.35 6.30 -11.47
CA ALA A 97 -21.41 7.52 -12.28
C ALA A 97 -20.05 8.20 -12.45
N ASP A 98 -18.98 7.53 -12.05
CA ASP A 98 -17.68 8.15 -11.87
C ASP A 98 -16.71 7.97 -13.03
N SER A 99 -15.77 8.89 -13.16
CA SER A 99 -14.73 8.85 -14.19
C SER A 99 -13.37 9.33 -13.71
N ALA A 100 -13.14 9.35 -12.39
CA ALA A 100 -11.83 9.70 -11.86
C ALA A 100 -10.74 8.80 -12.46
N ALA A 101 -9.65 9.43 -12.86
CA ALA A 101 -8.49 8.78 -13.49
C ALA A 101 -7.25 8.84 -12.61
N VAL A 102 -7.37 9.46 -11.44
CA VAL A 102 -6.28 9.68 -10.48
C VAL A 102 -6.79 9.34 -9.09
N GLU A 103 -5.94 8.69 -8.31
CA GLU A 103 -6.05 8.48 -6.88
C GLU A 103 -4.99 9.32 -6.19
N ILE A 104 -5.40 9.99 -5.10
CA ILE A 104 -4.50 10.75 -4.22
C ILE A 104 -4.74 10.25 -2.81
N ASP A 105 -3.71 9.72 -2.18
CA ASP A 105 -3.76 9.30 -0.79
C ASP A 105 -3.01 10.32 0.08
N LEU A 106 -3.61 10.69 1.19
CA LEU A 106 -3.00 11.52 2.22
C LEU A 106 -2.94 10.71 3.50
N PHE A 107 -1.75 10.56 4.06
CA PHE A 107 -1.58 9.78 5.26
C PHE A 107 -0.65 10.46 6.25
N GLY A 108 -0.82 10.10 7.52
CA GLY A 108 0.07 10.56 8.57
C GLY A 108 -0.10 9.71 9.83
N GLY A 109 0.89 9.79 10.69
CA GLY A 109 0.88 8.98 11.88
C GLY A 109 2.06 9.24 12.80
N TYR A 110 2.21 8.33 13.74
CA TYR A 110 3.25 8.38 14.73
C TYR A 110 3.84 6.99 14.96
N LYS A 111 5.17 6.87 14.77
CA LYS A 111 5.94 5.66 15.05
C LYS A 111 6.74 5.85 16.32
N PHE A 112 6.74 4.84 17.19
CA PHE A 112 7.50 4.85 18.44
C PHE A 112 7.92 3.45 18.85
N GLU A 113 9.08 3.37 19.47
CA GLU A 113 9.60 2.12 20.04
C GLU A 113 8.87 1.82 21.35
N ILE A 114 8.30 0.61 21.48
CA ILE A 114 7.62 0.13 22.67
C ILE A 114 8.50 -0.84 23.50
N ALA A 115 9.47 -1.48 22.85
CA ALA A 115 10.51 -2.31 23.44
C ALA A 115 11.66 -2.38 22.44
N LYS A 116 12.82 -2.89 22.85
CA LYS A 116 13.97 -3.06 21.97
C LYS A 116 13.56 -3.81 20.69
N ASP A 117 13.83 -3.22 19.55
CA ASP A 117 13.52 -3.74 18.19
C ASP A 117 12.00 -3.86 17.87
N TRP A 118 11.10 -3.40 18.76
CA TRP A 118 9.65 -3.39 18.55
C TRP A 118 9.16 -1.97 18.32
N THR A 119 8.66 -1.71 17.13
CA THR A 119 8.10 -0.41 16.75
C THR A 119 6.60 -0.49 16.55
N MET A 120 5.86 0.37 17.27
CA MET A 120 4.43 0.60 17.07
C MET A 120 4.25 1.74 16.06
N ASP A 121 3.25 1.62 15.20
CA ASP A 121 2.82 2.63 14.24
C ASP A 121 1.30 2.84 14.40
N VAL A 122 0.88 4.08 14.58
CA VAL A 122 -0.54 4.45 14.61
C VAL A 122 -0.76 5.59 13.63
N GLY A 123 -1.81 5.52 12.82
CA GLY A 123 -1.99 6.55 11.82
C GLY A 123 -3.38 6.54 11.17
N TYR A 124 -3.51 7.47 10.24
CA TYR A 124 -4.70 7.73 9.46
C TYR A 124 -4.34 7.82 7.98
N LEU A 125 -5.26 7.37 7.12
CA LEU A 125 -5.11 7.38 5.67
C LEU A 125 -6.45 7.79 5.04
N HIS A 126 -6.39 8.79 4.18
CA HIS A 126 -7.48 9.25 3.35
C HIS A 126 -7.20 8.95 1.88
N TYR A 127 -8.13 8.25 1.23
CA TYR A 127 -8.13 8.01 -0.21
C TYR A 127 -9.05 9.02 -0.89
N GLU A 128 -8.50 9.85 -1.76
CA GLU A 128 -9.23 10.85 -2.52
C GLU A 128 -9.25 10.49 -4.01
N TYR A 129 -10.44 10.54 -4.59
CA TYR A 129 -10.65 10.38 -6.03
C TYR A 129 -11.18 11.69 -6.59
N PRO A 130 -10.30 12.61 -7.06
CA PRO A 130 -10.70 13.93 -7.51
C PRO A 130 -11.77 13.86 -8.60
N SER A 131 -12.83 14.67 -8.46
CA SER A 131 -13.99 14.71 -9.34
C SER A 131 -14.89 13.46 -9.30
N ALA A 132 -14.64 12.52 -8.40
CA ALA A 132 -15.50 11.38 -8.19
C ALA A 132 -16.92 11.83 -7.77
N LYS A 133 -17.92 11.38 -8.53
CA LYS A 133 -19.34 11.61 -8.22
C LYS A 133 -19.98 10.25 -8.03
N GLY A 134 -20.32 9.87 -6.83
CA GLY A 134 -21.12 8.67 -6.61
C GLY A 134 -22.42 8.70 -7.39
N LEU A 135 -23.01 7.55 -7.70
CA LEU A 135 -24.39 7.47 -8.18
C LEU A 135 -25.34 8.08 -7.15
N ALA A 136 -26.48 8.64 -7.60
CA ALA A 136 -27.50 9.17 -6.71
C ALA A 136 -27.89 8.12 -5.65
N GLY A 137 -27.71 8.44 -4.38
CA GLY A 137 -27.99 7.53 -3.26
C GLY A 137 -26.90 6.52 -2.93
N LEU A 138 -25.76 6.51 -3.63
CA LEU A 138 -24.59 5.68 -3.30
C LEU A 138 -23.45 6.54 -2.75
N PRO A 139 -22.58 5.96 -1.89
CA PRO A 139 -21.42 6.66 -1.36
C PRO A 139 -20.41 6.97 -2.46
N LYS A 140 -19.63 8.04 -2.27
CA LYS A 140 -18.44 8.31 -3.07
C LYS A 140 -17.36 7.23 -2.79
N PRO A 141 -16.43 7.02 -3.71
CA PRO A 141 -15.33 6.05 -3.49
C PRO A 141 -14.29 6.52 -2.47
N ASN A 142 -14.27 7.79 -2.09
CA ASN A 142 -13.38 8.32 -1.06
C ASN A 142 -13.50 7.50 0.22
N THR A 143 -12.37 7.19 0.84
CA THR A 143 -12.31 6.28 1.97
C THR A 143 -11.37 6.83 3.03
N ASP A 144 -11.77 6.66 4.28
CA ASP A 144 -10.99 7.05 5.45
C ASP A 144 -10.66 5.82 6.28
N GLU A 145 -9.40 5.63 6.63
CA GLU A 145 -8.95 4.53 7.47
C GLU A 145 -8.09 5.03 8.64
N ILE A 146 -8.27 4.41 9.78
CA ILE A 146 -7.32 4.43 10.88
C ILE A 146 -6.58 3.10 10.90
N TYR A 147 -5.32 3.11 11.32
CA TYR A 147 -4.55 1.88 11.40
C TYR A 147 -3.61 1.82 12.59
N VAL A 148 -3.27 0.59 12.95
CA VAL A 148 -2.21 0.27 13.91
C VAL A 148 -1.30 -0.80 13.29
N GLY A 149 0.00 -0.62 13.44
CA GLY A 149 1.03 -1.54 12.98
C GLY A 149 2.00 -1.88 14.09
N LEU A 150 2.58 -3.08 14.04
CA LEU A 150 3.63 -3.54 14.92
C LEU A 150 4.73 -4.18 14.09
N SER A 151 5.96 -3.69 14.23
CA SER A 151 7.14 -4.20 13.52
C SER A 151 8.15 -4.82 14.48
N TYR A 152 8.74 -5.93 14.04
CA TYR A 152 9.87 -6.58 14.73
C TYR A 152 10.78 -7.23 13.69
N ASP A 153 12.07 -6.86 13.68
CA ASP A 153 13.04 -7.32 12.67
C ASP A 153 12.48 -7.17 11.25
N ALA A 154 12.36 -8.26 10.52
CA ALA A 154 11.87 -8.32 9.15
C ALA A 154 10.33 -8.35 9.03
N TRP A 155 9.61 -8.42 10.12
CA TRP A 155 8.16 -8.64 10.15
C TRP A 155 7.39 -7.37 10.51
N ASN A 156 6.22 -7.22 9.92
CA ASN A 156 5.25 -6.21 10.28
C ASN A 156 3.84 -6.79 10.21
N VAL A 157 3.06 -6.57 11.26
CA VAL A 157 1.61 -6.81 11.27
C VAL A 157 0.92 -5.45 11.26
N LYS A 158 -0.05 -5.24 10.36
CA LYS A 158 -0.82 -4.01 10.32
C LYS A 158 -2.31 -4.32 10.21
N TYR A 159 -3.10 -3.57 10.95
CA TYR A 159 -4.56 -3.63 10.95
C TYR A 159 -5.13 -2.27 10.61
N SER A 160 -5.90 -2.20 9.52
CA SER A 160 -6.61 -1.01 9.07
C SER A 160 -8.10 -1.18 9.24
N TYR A 161 -8.79 -0.10 9.59
CA TYR A 161 -10.22 -0.04 9.84
C TYR A 161 -10.82 1.16 9.10
N SER A 162 -11.79 0.93 8.22
CA SER A 162 -12.49 1.98 7.50
C SER A 162 -13.52 2.66 8.40
N THR A 163 -13.38 3.98 8.58
CA THR A 163 -14.27 4.77 9.45
C THR A 163 -15.55 5.23 8.76
N GLY A 164 -15.59 5.09 7.42
CA GLY A 164 -16.73 5.32 6.55
C GLY A 164 -16.99 4.12 5.62
N ASP A 165 -17.85 4.32 4.62
CA ASP A 165 -18.05 3.32 3.56
C ASP A 165 -16.76 3.21 2.72
N THR A 166 -16.39 1.98 2.37
CA THR A 166 -15.10 1.63 1.77
C THR A 166 -15.23 1.61 0.24
N PHE A 167 -14.47 2.47 -0.46
CA PHE A 167 -14.37 2.52 -1.93
C PHE A 167 -15.72 2.55 -2.67
N GLY A 168 -16.68 3.28 -2.08
CA GLY A 168 -18.02 3.41 -2.67
C GLY A 168 -18.94 2.22 -2.46
N VAL A 169 -18.54 1.20 -1.71
CA VAL A 169 -19.41 0.07 -1.35
C VAL A 169 -20.39 0.50 -0.25
N PRO A 170 -21.70 0.50 -0.50
CA PRO A 170 -22.68 0.99 0.47
C PRO A 170 -22.72 0.13 1.73
N LYS A 171 -22.89 0.80 2.90
CA LYS A 171 -23.00 0.16 4.20
C LYS A 171 -21.77 -0.68 4.59
N SER A 172 -20.60 -0.33 4.06
CA SER A 172 -19.35 -1.06 4.32
C SER A 172 -18.45 -0.45 5.40
N LYS A 173 -18.93 0.58 6.12
CA LYS A 173 -18.25 1.10 7.29
C LYS A 173 -17.84 -0.02 8.25
N GLY A 174 -16.60 0.01 8.73
CA GLY A 174 -16.03 -1.05 9.57
C GLY A 174 -15.39 -2.19 8.79
N THR A 175 -15.25 -2.06 7.46
CA THR A 175 -14.38 -2.91 6.67
C THR A 175 -12.96 -2.85 7.20
N THR A 176 -12.26 -3.98 7.21
CA THR A 176 -10.93 -4.10 7.80
C THR A 176 -9.95 -4.74 6.83
N PHE A 177 -8.67 -4.36 6.95
CA PHE A 177 -7.57 -5.03 6.28
C PHE A 177 -6.51 -5.42 7.31
N LEU A 178 -6.31 -6.72 7.48
CA LEU A 178 -5.26 -7.28 8.32
C LEU A 178 -4.16 -7.85 7.43
N GLU A 179 -2.93 -7.43 7.64
CA GLU A 179 -1.78 -7.85 6.85
C GLU A 179 -0.60 -8.29 7.72
N LEU A 180 0.05 -9.36 7.31
CA LEU A 180 1.36 -9.79 7.79
C LEU A 180 2.34 -9.61 6.63
N ASN A 181 3.34 -8.77 6.85
CA ASN A 181 4.36 -8.42 5.89
C ASN A 181 5.72 -8.95 6.34
N PHE A 182 6.52 -9.37 5.39
CA PHE A 182 7.92 -9.74 5.56
C PHE A 182 8.77 -8.97 4.56
N SER A 183 9.90 -8.40 5.01
CA SER A 183 10.87 -7.72 4.15
C SER A 183 12.28 -7.90 4.70
N LYS A 184 13.18 -8.53 3.92
CA LYS A 184 14.56 -8.80 4.35
C LYS A 184 15.52 -8.77 3.18
N GLU A 185 16.66 -8.09 3.36
CA GLU A 185 17.79 -8.22 2.44
C GLU A 185 18.37 -9.63 2.58
N ILE A 186 18.30 -10.42 1.51
CA ILE A 186 18.74 -11.82 1.45
C ILE A 186 20.11 -11.99 0.77
N ALA A 187 20.55 -10.98 0.05
CA ALA A 187 21.88 -10.83 -0.53
C ALA A 187 22.18 -9.34 -0.71
N PRO A 188 23.43 -8.92 -0.90
CA PRO A 188 23.76 -7.50 -1.09
C PRO A 188 22.87 -6.85 -2.17
N LYS A 189 22.15 -5.80 -1.79
CA LYS A 189 21.20 -5.05 -2.63
C LYS A 189 19.97 -5.82 -3.09
N LEU A 190 19.79 -7.07 -2.68
CA LEU A 190 18.65 -7.90 -3.07
C LEU A 190 17.73 -8.12 -1.87
N THR A 191 16.49 -7.64 -1.96
CA THR A 191 15.49 -7.80 -0.92
C THR A 191 14.37 -8.72 -1.36
N LEU A 192 14.03 -9.65 -0.47
CA LEU A 192 12.84 -10.49 -0.55
C LEU A 192 11.71 -9.84 0.25
N THR A 193 10.53 -9.80 -0.35
CA THR A 193 9.30 -9.36 0.32
C THR A 193 8.22 -10.40 0.18
N ALA A 194 7.37 -10.51 1.20
CA ALA A 194 6.18 -11.36 1.16
C ALA A 194 5.04 -10.73 1.97
N GLN A 195 3.81 -11.03 1.60
CA GLN A 195 2.62 -10.61 2.32
C GLN A 195 1.56 -11.70 2.28
N ILE A 196 0.89 -11.88 3.42
CA ILE A 196 -0.40 -12.56 3.52
C ILE A 196 -1.35 -11.56 4.18
N ALA A 197 -2.52 -11.35 3.58
CA ALA A 197 -3.46 -10.37 4.13
C ALA A 197 -4.91 -10.82 3.91
N GLN A 198 -5.83 -10.17 4.63
CA GLN A 198 -7.27 -10.35 4.48
C GLN A 198 -7.98 -9.01 4.43
N GLN A 199 -8.69 -8.75 3.33
CA GLN A 199 -9.70 -7.70 3.22
C GLN A 199 -11.03 -8.27 3.68
N LYS A 200 -11.59 -7.75 4.78
CA LYS A 200 -12.87 -8.20 5.31
C LYS A 200 -13.90 -7.08 5.25
N TYR A 201 -14.79 -7.19 4.28
CA TYR A 201 -15.89 -6.23 4.12
C TYR A 201 -16.97 -6.40 5.19
N LYS A 202 -17.71 -5.34 5.44
CA LYS A 202 -18.85 -5.30 6.37
C LYS A 202 -20.12 -4.89 5.64
N GLY A 203 -21.26 -5.25 6.24
CA GLY A 203 -22.57 -4.73 5.92
C GLY A 203 -23.33 -5.47 4.83
N ASN A 204 -24.53 -4.95 4.60
CA ASN A 204 -25.47 -5.48 3.62
C ASN A 204 -26.22 -4.30 2.98
N PHE A 205 -26.37 -4.31 1.68
CA PHE A 205 -27.12 -3.30 0.94
C PHE A 205 -27.97 -3.92 -0.14
N ALA A 206 -29.26 -3.64 -0.14
CA ALA A 206 -30.23 -4.14 -1.13
C ALA A 206 -30.17 -5.67 -1.35
N GLY A 207 -29.94 -6.44 -0.28
CA GLY A 207 -29.83 -7.90 -0.35
C GLY A 207 -28.44 -8.44 -0.68
N PHE A 208 -27.51 -7.56 -1.08
CA PHE A 208 -26.11 -7.95 -1.33
C PHE A 208 -25.32 -7.90 -0.01
N ASN A 209 -24.80 -9.05 0.43
CA ASN A 209 -24.02 -9.17 1.65
C ASN A 209 -22.53 -8.92 1.34
N ASN A 210 -22.02 -7.72 1.69
CA ASN A 210 -20.64 -7.31 1.41
C ASN A 210 -19.62 -8.29 2.01
N ASP A 211 -19.83 -8.74 3.25
CA ASP A 211 -18.90 -9.66 3.94
C ASP A 211 -18.77 -10.97 3.16
N LYS A 212 -19.92 -11.57 2.79
CA LYS A 212 -19.93 -12.83 2.06
C LYS A 212 -19.40 -12.71 0.63
N GLU A 213 -19.66 -11.59 -0.04
CA GLU A 213 -19.43 -11.45 -1.47
C GLU A 213 -18.09 -10.78 -1.80
N LEU A 214 -17.60 -9.85 -0.95
CA LEU A 214 -16.42 -9.05 -1.25
C LEU A 214 -15.20 -9.35 -0.38
N THR A 215 -15.33 -10.17 0.67
CA THR A 215 -14.21 -10.56 1.55
C THR A 215 -13.27 -11.53 0.84
N TYR A 216 -11.97 -11.31 0.95
CA TYR A 216 -10.94 -12.16 0.34
C TYR A 216 -9.59 -12.05 1.05
N SER A 217 -8.73 -13.02 0.78
CA SER A 217 -7.33 -13.03 1.19
C SER A 217 -6.41 -12.65 0.02
N VAL A 218 -5.26 -12.08 0.36
CA VAL A 218 -4.21 -11.63 -0.57
C VAL A 218 -2.93 -12.36 -0.26
N TYR A 219 -2.22 -12.77 -1.29
CA TYR A 219 -0.91 -13.40 -1.22
C TYR A 219 0.04 -12.67 -2.16
N LYS A 220 1.22 -12.29 -1.67
CA LYS A 220 2.27 -11.66 -2.49
C LYS A 220 3.64 -12.21 -2.11
N ALA A 221 4.51 -12.30 -3.10
CA ALA A 221 5.93 -12.51 -2.90
C ALA A 221 6.71 -11.82 -4.02
N GLY A 222 7.83 -11.17 -3.70
CA GLY A 222 8.59 -10.40 -4.66
C GLY A 222 10.04 -10.22 -4.29
N LEU A 223 10.79 -9.75 -5.27
CA LEU A 223 12.19 -9.39 -5.16
C LEU A 223 12.39 -7.97 -5.68
N SER A 224 13.28 -7.24 -5.05
CA SER A 224 13.76 -5.94 -5.53
C SER A 224 15.28 -5.85 -5.42
N TYR A 225 15.88 -5.15 -6.36
CA TYR A 225 17.32 -4.94 -6.42
C TYR A 225 17.63 -3.44 -6.44
N ASP A 226 18.49 -3.01 -5.51
CA ASP A 226 18.99 -1.64 -5.44
C ASP A 226 20.12 -1.45 -6.46
N LEU A 227 19.87 -0.61 -7.46
CA LEU A 227 20.83 -0.26 -8.49
C LEU A 227 21.82 0.83 -8.04
N GLY A 228 21.59 1.42 -6.88
CA GLY A 228 22.32 2.59 -6.37
C GLY A 228 21.69 3.92 -6.78
N ASP A 229 22.20 5.01 -6.20
CA ASP A 229 21.71 6.38 -6.46
C ASP A 229 20.20 6.55 -6.36
N GLY A 230 19.54 5.80 -5.47
CA GLY A 230 18.08 5.80 -5.26
C GLY A 230 17.28 5.05 -6.32
N TRP A 231 17.90 4.39 -7.29
CA TRP A 231 17.20 3.55 -8.26
C TRP A 231 16.96 2.15 -7.71
N THR A 232 15.74 1.66 -7.89
CA THR A 232 15.34 0.29 -7.54
C THR A 232 14.56 -0.32 -8.69
N VAL A 233 14.83 -1.58 -9.00
CA VAL A 233 14.06 -2.39 -9.94
C VAL A 233 13.55 -3.64 -9.22
N GLY A 234 12.35 -4.11 -9.56
CA GLY A 234 11.83 -5.30 -8.91
C GLY A 234 10.58 -5.84 -9.58
N GLY A 235 10.06 -6.87 -8.95
CA GLY A 235 8.80 -7.46 -9.35
C GLY A 235 8.26 -8.39 -8.28
N TYR A 236 6.97 -8.65 -8.34
CA TYR A 236 6.29 -9.54 -7.41
C TYR A 236 5.17 -10.32 -8.10
N ALA A 237 4.94 -11.52 -7.60
CA ALA A 237 3.74 -12.27 -7.87
C ALA A 237 2.67 -11.90 -6.84
N LYS A 238 1.43 -11.73 -7.27
CA LYS A 238 0.28 -11.56 -6.38
C LYS A 238 -0.83 -12.50 -6.78
N ASP A 239 -1.65 -12.90 -5.81
CA ASP A 239 -2.88 -13.64 -6.05
C ASP A 239 -3.91 -13.37 -4.95
N THR A 240 -5.18 -13.68 -5.23
CA THR A 240 -6.26 -13.58 -4.24
C THR A 240 -7.22 -14.76 -4.36
N ASN A 241 -8.01 -15.01 -3.30
CA ASN A 241 -9.15 -15.91 -3.36
C ASN A 241 -10.49 -15.16 -3.50
N ALA A 242 -10.46 -13.94 -4.02
CA ALA A 242 -11.65 -13.14 -4.24
C ALA A 242 -12.61 -13.84 -5.22
N LYS A 243 -13.90 -13.63 -5.04
CA LYS A 243 -14.91 -14.18 -5.96
C LYS A 243 -14.82 -13.48 -7.31
N GLU A 244 -14.33 -14.18 -8.32
CA GLU A 244 -14.11 -13.66 -9.67
C GLU A 244 -15.30 -12.84 -10.20
N VAL A 245 -16.52 -13.31 -9.99
CA VAL A 245 -17.76 -12.65 -10.47
C VAL A 245 -17.90 -11.21 -9.95
N ASN A 246 -17.37 -10.89 -8.79
CA ASN A 246 -17.45 -9.56 -8.19
C ASN A 246 -16.30 -8.63 -8.59
N TYR A 247 -15.25 -9.18 -9.21
CA TYR A 247 -14.03 -8.45 -9.61
C TYR A 247 -13.74 -8.55 -11.11
N THR A 248 -14.65 -9.15 -11.90
CA THR A 248 -14.54 -9.20 -13.35
C THR A 248 -15.29 -8.04 -13.99
N ILE A 249 -14.55 -7.12 -14.60
CA ILE A 249 -15.09 -5.97 -15.31
C ILE A 249 -14.61 -5.99 -16.76
N LYS A 250 -15.52 -5.89 -17.71
CA LYS A 250 -15.22 -5.95 -19.16
C LYS A 250 -14.46 -7.23 -19.56
N GLY A 251 -14.81 -8.36 -18.96
CA GLY A 251 -14.18 -9.64 -19.23
C GLY A 251 -12.77 -9.80 -18.67
N LYS A 252 -12.33 -8.90 -17.78
CA LYS A 252 -11.04 -8.97 -17.08
C LYS A 252 -11.26 -9.22 -15.60
N ASP A 253 -10.71 -10.31 -15.11
CA ASP A 253 -10.64 -10.61 -13.69
C ASP A 253 -9.47 -9.86 -13.06
N TRP A 254 -9.77 -8.78 -12.30
CA TRP A 254 -8.77 -7.95 -11.64
C TRP A 254 -8.18 -8.60 -10.40
N SER A 255 -8.80 -9.64 -9.90
CA SER A 255 -8.42 -10.32 -8.65
C SER A 255 -7.44 -11.47 -8.83
N LYS A 256 -7.32 -12.01 -10.05
CA LYS A 256 -6.52 -13.21 -10.31
C LYS A 256 -5.01 -13.01 -10.22
N GLY A 257 -4.29 -14.12 -10.08
CA GLY A 257 -2.84 -14.17 -9.98
C GLY A 257 -2.11 -13.49 -11.13
N ARG A 258 -1.07 -12.68 -10.83
CA ARG A 258 -0.29 -11.92 -11.81
C ARG A 258 1.13 -11.67 -11.34
N LEU A 259 1.99 -11.37 -12.32
CA LEU A 259 3.31 -10.80 -12.10
C LEU A 259 3.26 -9.31 -12.38
N VAL A 260 3.78 -8.53 -11.45
CA VAL A 260 3.93 -7.07 -11.57
C VAL A 260 5.42 -6.73 -11.51
N ALA A 261 5.90 -5.97 -12.50
CA ALA A 261 7.26 -5.45 -12.52
C ALA A 261 7.25 -3.95 -12.26
N PHE A 262 8.32 -3.41 -11.70
CA PHE A 262 8.47 -1.99 -11.45
C PHE A 262 9.91 -1.50 -11.54
N VAL A 263 10.03 -0.19 -11.76
CA VAL A 263 11.24 0.60 -11.54
C VAL A 263 10.87 1.86 -10.77
N SER A 264 11.71 2.26 -9.83
CA SER A 264 11.50 3.47 -9.04
C SER A 264 12.80 4.26 -8.84
N LYS A 265 12.62 5.57 -8.59
CA LYS A 265 13.70 6.50 -8.23
C LYS A 265 13.28 7.29 -7.00
N SER A 266 14.05 7.20 -5.93
CA SER A 266 13.99 8.09 -4.76
C SER A 266 15.05 9.20 -4.88
N PHE A 267 14.74 10.39 -4.36
CA PHE A 267 15.62 11.57 -4.47
C PHE A 267 16.04 12.07 -3.09
#